data_9343a51df41de8923c5da5bfea3a95b2
#
_entry.id   9343a51df41de8923c5da5bfea3a95b2
#
_cell.length_a   1.000
_cell.length_b   1.000
_cell.length_c   1.000
_cell.angle_alpha   90.00
_cell.angle_beta   90.00
_cell.angle_gamma   90.00
#
_symmetry.space_group_name_H-M   'P 1'
#
loop_
_entity.id
_entity.type
_entity.pdbx_description
1 polymer ?
#
loop_
_entity_poly.entity_id
_entity_poly.type
_entity_poly.pdbx_seq_one_letter_code
_entity_poly.pdbx_strand_id
1 'polypeptide(L)'
;KDGKIKAAKRNKYKQVEEFLHHLEASLPVASDEEYTSAKKPLNIVDLGCGNAYLTFATYSFLKNTKSMDTNVVGVDVKRQSKEHNEAVAKELGWERDVSFVQGTIEQAEIPGSENVDVCIALHACDTATDQSLVRAVRWKTKLILASPCCHHDLHVRIKKSVTSSSSSSS
;
A
#
# COMPACT_ATOMS: atom_id res chain seq x y z
N LYS A 1 10.69 14.50 -21.68
CA LYS A 1 11.55 13.70 -20.78
C LYS A 1 11.61 12.32 -21.38
N ASP A 2 12.78 11.71 -21.49
CA ASP A 2 13.14 10.53 -22.29
C ASP A 2 12.59 9.17 -21.79
N GLY A 3 11.67 9.16 -20.83
CA GLY A 3 11.05 7.93 -20.27
C GLY A 3 12.00 7.01 -19.48
N LYS A 4 13.27 7.40 -19.31
CA LYS A 4 14.27 6.57 -18.61
C LYS A 4 14.17 6.69 -17.10
N ILE A 5 14.16 5.55 -16.42
CA ILE A 5 14.17 5.47 -14.96
C ILE A 5 15.55 5.93 -14.44
N LYS A 6 15.57 6.93 -13.57
CA LYS A 6 16.79 7.37 -12.90
C LYS A 6 17.41 6.22 -12.09
N ALA A 7 18.74 6.05 -12.15
CA ALA A 7 19.45 4.96 -11.47
C ALA A 7 19.07 4.82 -9.98
N ALA A 8 18.99 5.94 -9.26
CA ALA A 8 18.60 5.98 -7.84
C ALA A 8 17.16 5.47 -7.54
N LYS A 9 16.32 5.35 -8.55
CA LYS A 9 14.94 4.85 -8.38
C LYS A 9 14.74 3.42 -8.89
N ARG A 10 15.73 2.80 -9.51
CA ARG A 10 15.62 1.44 -10.08
C ARG A 10 15.19 0.39 -9.06
N ASN A 11 15.79 0.43 -7.86
CA ASN A 11 15.43 -0.53 -6.80
C ASN A 11 13.98 -0.39 -6.37
N LYS A 12 13.46 0.83 -6.31
CA LYS A 12 12.06 1.08 -5.96
C LYS A 12 11.10 0.57 -7.03
N TYR A 13 11.46 0.72 -8.30
CA TYR A 13 10.68 0.15 -9.40
C TYR A 13 10.67 -1.37 -9.35
N LYS A 14 11.83 -2.01 -9.12
CA LYS A 14 11.92 -3.45 -8.94
C LYS A 14 11.02 -3.96 -7.80
N GLN A 15 11.02 -3.27 -6.66
CA GLN A 15 10.16 -3.63 -5.53
C GLN A 15 8.68 -3.54 -5.89
N VAL A 16 8.27 -2.50 -6.62
CA VAL A 16 6.89 -2.36 -7.09
C VAL A 16 6.53 -3.46 -8.09
N GLU A 17 7.42 -3.75 -9.04
CA GLU A 17 7.23 -4.81 -10.03
C GLU A 17 7.06 -6.19 -9.36
N GLU A 18 7.95 -6.53 -8.43
CA GLU A 18 7.87 -7.78 -7.66
C GLU A 18 6.57 -7.86 -6.85
N PHE A 19 6.18 -6.74 -6.24
CA PHE A 19 4.93 -6.68 -5.49
C PHE A 19 3.71 -6.91 -6.39
N LEU A 20 3.70 -6.36 -7.60
CA LEU A 20 2.63 -6.59 -8.58
C LEU A 20 2.58 -8.05 -9.03
N HIS A 21 3.71 -8.74 -9.17
CA HIS A 21 3.73 -10.19 -9.46
C HIS A 21 3.09 -10.99 -8.31
N HIS A 22 3.39 -10.64 -7.06
CA HIS A 22 2.72 -11.28 -5.92
C HIS A 22 1.23 -10.97 -5.87
N LEU A 23 0.84 -9.74 -6.16
CA LEU A 23 -0.57 -9.36 -6.25
C LEU A 23 -1.28 -10.19 -7.32
N GLU A 24 -0.71 -10.27 -8.51
CA GLU A 24 -1.26 -11.06 -9.63
C GLU A 24 -1.45 -12.54 -9.26
N ALA A 25 -0.42 -13.15 -8.66
CA ALA A 25 -0.45 -14.55 -8.25
C ALA A 25 -1.45 -14.84 -7.11
N SER A 26 -1.83 -13.81 -6.34
CA SER A 26 -2.72 -13.93 -5.18
C SER A 26 -4.16 -13.51 -5.50
N LEU A 27 -4.40 -12.83 -6.61
CA LEU A 27 -5.75 -12.51 -7.03
C LEU A 27 -6.47 -13.78 -7.49
N PRO A 28 -7.77 -13.92 -7.17
CA PRO A 28 -8.57 -15.05 -7.67
C PRO A 28 -8.49 -15.12 -9.18
N VAL A 29 -8.39 -16.34 -9.71
CA VAL A 29 -8.44 -16.55 -11.14
C VAL A 29 -9.82 -16.13 -11.64
N ALA A 30 -9.91 -15.54 -12.84
CA ALA A 30 -11.15 -15.04 -13.44
C ALA A 30 -12.28 -16.09 -13.58
N SER A 31 -12.00 -17.35 -13.19
CA SER A 31 -12.95 -18.46 -13.14
C SER A 31 -13.72 -18.57 -11.81
N ASP A 32 -13.34 -17.81 -10.78
CA ASP A 32 -14.07 -17.83 -9.51
C ASP A 32 -15.36 -17.01 -9.66
N GLU A 33 -16.50 -17.72 -9.71
CA GLU A 33 -17.83 -17.15 -9.94
C GLU A 33 -18.18 -16.01 -8.97
N GLU A 34 -17.62 -16.02 -7.77
CA GLU A 34 -17.81 -14.97 -6.77
C GLU A 34 -17.22 -13.62 -7.19
N TYR A 35 -16.13 -13.61 -7.98
CA TYR A 35 -15.48 -12.38 -8.47
C TYR A 35 -16.01 -11.92 -9.83
N THR A 36 -16.47 -12.85 -10.67
CA THR A 36 -16.97 -12.54 -12.03
C THR A 36 -18.46 -12.21 -12.04
N SER A 37 -19.25 -12.71 -11.09
CA SER A 37 -20.69 -12.43 -11.00
C SER A 37 -21.02 -11.09 -10.34
N ALA A 38 -20.13 -10.53 -9.52
CA ALA A 38 -20.30 -9.21 -8.96
C ALA A 38 -19.71 -8.16 -9.91
N LYS A 39 -20.56 -7.43 -10.64
CA LYS A 39 -20.22 -6.20 -11.40
C LYS A 39 -19.76 -5.04 -10.47
N LYS A 40 -18.98 -5.33 -9.43
CA LYS A 40 -18.49 -4.34 -8.48
C LYS A 40 -17.00 -4.14 -8.68
N PRO A 41 -16.50 -2.89 -8.62
CA PRO A 41 -15.08 -2.64 -8.68
C PRO A 41 -14.35 -3.29 -7.50
N LEU A 42 -13.13 -3.75 -7.75
CA LEU A 42 -12.23 -4.24 -6.71
C LEU A 42 -11.74 -3.07 -5.85
N ASN A 43 -12.03 -3.08 -4.56
CA ASN A 43 -11.66 -2.02 -3.64
C ASN A 43 -10.33 -2.34 -2.95
N ILE A 44 -9.32 -1.51 -3.20
CA ILE A 44 -7.95 -1.67 -2.69
C ILE A 44 -7.58 -0.50 -1.80
N VAL A 45 -6.91 -0.78 -0.69
CA VAL A 45 -6.33 0.25 0.18
C VAL A 45 -4.82 0.05 0.27
N ASP A 46 -4.07 1.12 -0.01
CA ASP A 46 -2.61 1.19 0.12
C ASP A 46 -2.23 1.96 1.39
N LEU A 47 -1.83 1.25 2.44
CA LEU A 47 -1.51 1.82 3.74
C LEU A 47 -0.05 2.24 3.82
N GLY A 48 0.18 3.53 4.08
CA GLY A 48 1.52 4.12 4.06
C GLY A 48 2.02 4.42 2.64
N CYS A 49 1.14 4.85 1.75
CA CYS A 49 1.40 4.97 0.31
C CYS A 49 2.54 5.95 -0.06
N GLY A 50 2.87 6.91 0.79
CA GLY A 50 3.90 7.91 0.53
C GLY A 50 3.70 8.63 -0.79
N ASN A 51 4.65 8.50 -1.73
CA ASN A 51 4.56 9.07 -3.08
C ASN A 51 3.71 8.23 -4.05
N ALA A 52 2.92 7.31 -3.56
CA ALA A 52 1.92 6.52 -4.27
C ALA A 52 2.43 5.72 -5.50
N TYR A 53 3.72 5.35 -5.54
CA TYR A 53 4.24 4.55 -6.67
C TYR A 53 3.53 3.20 -6.79
N LEU A 54 3.29 2.52 -5.65
CA LEU A 54 2.57 1.26 -5.63
C LEU A 54 1.09 1.47 -5.94
N THR A 55 0.45 2.48 -5.35
CA THR A 55 -0.95 2.84 -5.58
C THR A 55 -1.24 3.00 -7.07
N PHE A 56 -0.47 3.86 -7.75
CA PHE A 56 -0.63 4.11 -9.19
C PHE A 56 -0.27 2.90 -10.05
N ALA A 57 0.78 2.16 -9.70
CA ALA A 57 1.17 0.96 -10.43
C ALA A 57 0.11 -0.14 -10.30
N THR A 58 -0.47 -0.34 -9.11
CA THR A 58 -1.55 -1.30 -8.86
C THR A 58 -2.79 -0.94 -9.69
N TYR A 59 -3.23 0.32 -9.65
CA TYR A 59 -4.37 0.75 -10.46
C TYR A 59 -4.12 0.54 -11.94
N SER A 60 -2.99 1.02 -12.46
CA SER A 60 -2.63 0.88 -13.87
C SER A 60 -2.56 -0.59 -14.32
N PHE A 61 -1.96 -1.44 -13.51
CA PHE A 61 -1.85 -2.87 -13.81
C PHE A 61 -3.23 -3.54 -13.88
N LEU A 62 -4.07 -3.32 -12.89
CA LEU A 62 -5.39 -3.95 -12.84
C LEU A 62 -6.32 -3.41 -13.93
N LYS A 63 -6.35 -2.11 -14.13
CA LYS A 63 -7.22 -1.46 -15.13
C LYS A 63 -6.76 -1.75 -16.55
N ASN A 64 -5.48 -1.54 -16.85
CA ASN A 64 -4.97 -1.58 -18.23
C ASN A 64 -4.51 -2.97 -18.68
N THR A 65 -3.98 -3.80 -17.76
CA THR A 65 -3.44 -5.12 -18.09
C THR A 65 -4.45 -6.23 -17.82
N LYS A 66 -5.20 -6.12 -16.72
CA LYS A 66 -6.19 -7.14 -16.32
C LYS A 66 -7.63 -6.78 -16.72
N SER A 67 -7.88 -5.57 -17.19
CA SER A 67 -9.24 -5.08 -17.54
C SER A 67 -10.24 -5.18 -16.38
N MET A 68 -9.76 -5.02 -15.15
CA MET A 68 -10.55 -5.09 -13.92
C MET A 68 -10.97 -3.70 -13.48
N ASP A 69 -12.26 -3.52 -13.22
CA ASP A 69 -12.73 -2.30 -12.56
C ASP A 69 -12.22 -2.26 -11.12
N THR A 70 -11.54 -1.16 -10.77
CA THR A 70 -10.79 -1.08 -9.53
C THR A 70 -10.85 0.33 -8.95
N ASN A 71 -11.09 0.43 -7.65
CA ASN A 71 -10.89 1.64 -6.86
C ASN A 71 -9.68 1.47 -5.95
N VAL A 72 -8.82 2.46 -5.89
CA VAL A 72 -7.64 2.41 -5.02
C VAL A 72 -7.60 3.64 -4.12
N VAL A 73 -7.49 3.43 -2.81
CA VAL A 73 -7.35 4.50 -1.82
C VAL A 73 -5.97 4.42 -1.19
N GLY A 74 -5.15 5.45 -1.40
CA GLY A 74 -3.85 5.59 -0.72
C GLY A 74 -4.00 6.34 0.61
N VAL A 75 -3.38 5.84 1.67
CA VAL A 75 -3.37 6.47 3.00
C VAL A 75 -1.95 6.86 3.40
N ASP A 76 -1.74 8.10 3.79
CA ASP A 76 -0.46 8.56 4.34
C ASP A 76 -0.69 9.68 5.38
N VAL A 77 0.20 9.76 6.37
CA VAL A 77 0.12 10.80 7.41
C VAL A 77 0.46 12.20 6.88
N LYS A 78 1.21 12.28 5.78
CA LYS A 78 1.74 13.53 5.26
C LYS A 78 0.73 14.20 4.33
N ARG A 79 0.24 15.36 4.73
CA ARG A 79 -0.64 16.20 3.89
C ARG A 79 -0.02 16.48 2.51
N GLN A 80 1.27 16.79 2.47
CA GLN A 80 1.97 17.06 1.22
C GLN A 80 1.94 15.85 0.25
N SER A 81 2.03 14.62 0.77
CA SER A 81 1.91 13.41 -0.05
C SER A 81 0.50 13.31 -0.65
N LYS A 82 -0.54 13.54 0.14
CA LYS A 82 -1.93 13.55 -0.34
C LYS A 82 -2.12 14.57 -1.47
N GLU A 83 -1.78 15.83 -1.24
CA GLU A 83 -1.96 16.92 -2.21
C GLU A 83 -1.20 16.64 -3.53
N HIS A 84 0.04 16.16 -3.43
CA HIS A 84 0.84 15.79 -4.60
C HIS A 84 0.19 14.63 -5.38
N ASN A 85 -0.20 13.58 -4.67
CA ASN A 85 -0.76 12.39 -5.30
C ASN A 85 -2.13 12.65 -5.93
N GLU A 86 -2.98 13.47 -5.32
CA GLU A 86 -4.25 13.93 -5.90
C GLU A 86 -4.03 14.72 -7.20
N ALA A 87 -3.02 15.59 -7.22
CA ALA A 87 -2.66 16.33 -8.44
C ALA A 87 -2.22 15.38 -9.57
N VAL A 88 -1.40 14.36 -9.24
CA VAL A 88 -0.96 13.33 -10.20
C VAL A 88 -2.15 12.49 -10.69
N ALA A 89 -3.05 12.07 -9.80
CA ALA A 89 -4.25 11.31 -10.19
C ALA A 89 -5.11 12.11 -11.19
N LYS A 90 -5.28 13.40 -10.93
CA LYS A 90 -6.01 14.31 -11.82
C LYS A 90 -5.31 14.50 -13.16
N GLU A 91 -3.99 14.66 -13.18
CA GLU A 91 -3.21 14.77 -14.43
C GLU A 91 -3.34 13.52 -15.29
N LEU A 92 -3.46 12.33 -14.66
CA LEU A 92 -3.65 11.05 -15.33
C LEU A 92 -5.12 10.76 -15.71
N GLY A 93 -6.08 11.58 -15.25
CA GLY A 93 -7.52 11.33 -15.44
C GLY A 93 -8.08 10.18 -14.62
N TRP A 94 -7.42 9.86 -13.47
CA TRP A 94 -7.75 8.72 -12.60
C TRP A 94 -8.42 9.13 -11.29
N GLU A 95 -8.74 10.40 -11.11
CA GLU A 95 -9.28 10.97 -9.87
C GLU A 95 -10.64 10.41 -9.42
N ARG A 96 -11.32 9.69 -10.30
CA ARG A 96 -12.58 9.01 -9.97
C ARG A 96 -12.35 7.68 -9.26
N ASP A 97 -11.27 6.98 -9.63
CA ASP A 97 -10.99 5.62 -9.21
C ASP A 97 -9.80 5.55 -8.24
N VAL A 98 -8.97 6.60 -8.21
CA VAL A 98 -7.79 6.70 -7.33
C VAL A 98 -7.91 7.93 -6.44
N SER A 99 -7.97 7.73 -5.14
CA SER A 99 -8.11 8.80 -4.15
C SER A 99 -7.10 8.67 -3.01
N PHE A 100 -6.94 9.74 -2.24
CA PHE A 100 -5.96 9.77 -1.16
C PHE A 100 -6.54 10.33 0.13
N VAL A 101 -6.25 9.68 1.24
CA VAL A 101 -6.68 10.07 2.58
C VAL A 101 -5.47 10.44 3.41
N GLN A 102 -5.53 11.60 4.07
CA GLN A 102 -4.54 11.98 5.08
C GLN A 102 -4.94 11.40 6.43
N GLY A 103 -4.03 10.69 7.07
CA GLY A 103 -4.23 10.18 8.42
C GLY A 103 -3.25 9.08 8.77
N THR A 104 -3.27 8.69 10.03
CA THR A 104 -2.53 7.50 10.47
C THR A 104 -3.21 6.24 9.96
N ILE A 105 -2.46 5.15 9.87
CA ILE A 105 -3.01 3.84 9.47
C ILE A 105 -4.16 3.44 10.40
N GLU A 106 -4.10 3.76 11.68
CA GLU A 106 -5.11 3.40 12.67
C GLU A 106 -6.40 4.23 12.60
N GLN A 107 -6.27 5.52 12.29
CA GLN A 107 -7.36 6.51 12.48
C GLN A 107 -7.94 7.06 11.19
N ALA A 108 -7.25 6.89 10.05
CA ALA A 108 -7.74 7.43 8.79
C ALA A 108 -9.14 6.92 8.47
N GLU A 109 -10.07 7.83 8.23
CA GLU A 109 -11.41 7.48 7.74
C GLU A 109 -11.33 7.21 6.24
N ILE A 110 -11.50 5.96 5.85
CA ILE A 110 -11.35 5.51 4.46
C ILE A 110 -12.76 5.29 3.88
N PRO A 111 -13.12 6.02 2.84
CA PRO A 111 -14.39 5.81 2.16
C PRO A 111 -14.51 4.36 1.67
N GLY A 112 -15.63 3.70 1.94
CA GLY A 112 -15.86 2.31 1.52
C GLY A 112 -15.07 1.27 2.31
N SER A 113 -14.52 1.62 3.49
CA SER A 113 -13.71 0.70 4.30
C SER A 113 -14.46 -0.55 4.79
N GLU A 114 -15.78 -0.56 4.73
CA GLU A 114 -16.62 -1.73 4.99
C GLU A 114 -16.52 -2.80 3.89
N ASN A 115 -15.97 -2.47 2.73
CA ASN A 115 -15.87 -3.33 1.55
C ASN A 115 -14.46 -3.35 0.96
N VAL A 116 -13.42 -3.41 1.78
CA VAL A 116 -12.03 -3.52 1.31
C VAL A 116 -11.73 -4.96 0.90
N ASP A 117 -11.51 -5.19 -0.38
CA ASP A 117 -11.17 -6.51 -0.91
C ASP A 117 -9.68 -6.82 -0.75
N VAL A 118 -8.82 -5.83 -1.00
CA VAL A 118 -7.36 -5.99 -0.94
C VAL A 118 -6.74 -4.86 -0.12
N CYS A 119 -5.89 -5.23 0.83
CA CYS A 119 -5.04 -4.30 1.56
C CYS A 119 -3.58 -4.50 1.14
N ILE A 120 -2.93 -3.46 0.69
CA ILE A 120 -1.51 -3.48 0.32
C ILE A 120 -0.70 -2.54 1.22
N ALA A 121 0.54 -2.94 1.55
CA ALA A 121 1.47 -2.13 2.35
C ALA A 121 2.92 -2.51 2.01
N LEU A 122 3.57 -1.75 1.12
CA LEU A 122 4.95 -2.05 0.71
C LEU A 122 6.00 -1.32 1.55
N HIS A 123 5.76 -0.09 1.93
CA HIS A 123 6.73 0.76 2.63
C HIS A 123 6.23 1.24 4.01
N ALA A 124 5.24 0.57 4.56
CA ALA A 124 4.81 0.75 5.94
C ALA A 124 5.85 0.07 6.85
N CYS A 125 6.90 0.82 7.22
CA CYS A 125 8.02 0.26 8.00
C CYS A 125 7.72 0.26 9.50
N ASP A 126 8.46 -0.57 10.23
CA ASP A 126 8.39 -0.73 11.68
C ASP A 126 6.96 -1.14 12.14
N THR A 127 6.43 -0.45 13.14
CA THR A 127 5.09 -0.70 13.70
C THR A 127 3.95 -0.43 12.70
N ALA A 128 4.22 0.33 11.64
CA ALA A 128 3.21 0.63 10.61
C ALA A 128 2.79 -0.63 9.82
N THR A 129 3.69 -1.61 9.64
CA THR A 129 3.31 -2.92 9.06
C THR A 129 2.31 -3.64 9.96
N ASP A 130 2.59 -3.71 11.27
CA ASP A 130 1.69 -4.36 12.24
C ASP A 130 0.32 -3.67 12.30
N GLN A 131 0.32 -2.34 12.32
CA GLN A 131 -0.90 -1.54 12.26
C GLN A 131 -1.71 -1.80 10.97
N SER A 132 -1.04 -1.95 9.84
CA SER A 132 -1.67 -2.28 8.56
C SER A 132 -2.34 -3.65 8.61
N LEU A 133 -1.65 -4.66 9.13
CA LEU A 133 -2.19 -6.01 9.28
C LEU A 133 -3.40 -6.04 10.21
N VAL A 134 -3.30 -5.41 11.39
CA VAL A 134 -4.40 -5.31 12.36
C VAL A 134 -5.62 -4.65 11.72
N ARG A 135 -5.41 -3.58 10.97
CA ARG A 135 -6.50 -2.85 10.33
C ARG A 135 -7.17 -3.68 9.22
N ALA A 136 -6.37 -4.31 8.36
CA ALA A 136 -6.87 -5.16 7.29
C ALA A 136 -7.69 -6.36 7.83
N VAL A 137 -7.25 -6.98 8.94
CA VAL A 137 -8.00 -8.04 9.62
C VAL A 137 -9.33 -7.51 10.18
N ARG A 138 -9.35 -6.32 10.78
CA ARG A 138 -10.60 -5.69 11.27
C ARG A 138 -11.60 -5.39 10.15
N TRP A 139 -11.13 -5.04 8.97
CA TRP A 139 -11.97 -4.86 7.78
C TRP A 139 -12.43 -6.18 7.16
N LYS A 140 -11.92 -7.31 7.65
CA LYS A 140 -12.17 -8.64 7.06
C LYS A 140 -11.74 -8.69 5.59
N THR A 141 -10.66 -7.98 5.28
CA THR A 141 -10.08 -7.91 3.93
C THR A 141 -9.75 -9.33 3.43
N LYS A 142 -10.14 -9.64 2.21
CA LYS A 142 -9.95 -10.98 1.62
C LYS A 142 -8.50 -11.29 1.30
N LEU A 143 -7.74 -10.28 0.86
CA LEU A 143 -6.33 -10.41 0.53
C LEU A 143 -5.51 -9.31 1.20
N ILE A 144 -4.44 -9.71 1.89
CA ILE A 144 -3.51 -8.80 2.53
C ILE A 144 -2.11 -9.07 1.98
N LEU A 145 -1.49 -8.07 1.38
CA LEU A 145 -0.12 -8.11 0.89
C LEU A 145 0.71 -7.03 1.59
N ALA A 146 1.57 -7.43 2.49
CA ALA A 146 2.46 -6.53 3.22
C ALA A 146 3.91 -6.97 3.06
N SER A 147 4.79 -6.01 2.78
CA SER A 147 6.24 -6.26 2.67
C SER A 147 7.00 -5.24 3.52
N PRO A 148 7.42 -5.62 4.75
CA PRO A 148 8.24 -4.76 5.59
C PRO A 148 9.63 -4.57 4.95
N CYS A 149 10.02 -3.32 4.73
CA CYS A 149 11.30 -3.01 4.09
C CYS A 149 12.46 -2.80 5.07
N CYS A 150 12.19 -2.65 6.35
CA CYS A 150 13.19 -2.48 7.41
C CYS A 150 12.65 -2.89 8.78
N HIS A 151 13.59 -3.16 9.68
CA HIS A 151 13.32 -3.45 11.09
C HIS A 151 14.01 -2.41 11.98
N HIS A 152 13.93 -1.13 11.63
CA HIS A 152 14.65 -0.06 12.30
C HIS A 152 14.26 0.06 13.78
N ASP A 153 12.97 0.00 14.09
CA ASP A 153 12.46 0.07 15.47
C ASP A 153 13.01 -1.07 16.33
N LEU A 154 12.97 -2.30 15.82
CA LEU A 154 13.54 -3.46 16.51
C LEU A 154 15.04 -3.27 16.79
N HIS A 155 15.80 -2.77 15.81
CA HIS A 155 17.23 -2.51 15.96
C HIS A 155 17.50 -1.44 17.04
N VAL A 156 16.71 -0.35 17.07
CA VAL A 156 16.82 0.71 18.08
C VAL A 156 16.50 0.17 19.49
N ARG A 157 15.45 -0.64 19.61
CA ARG A 157 15.06 -1.24 20.91
C ARG A 157 16.13 -2.20 21.44
N ILE A 158 16.68 -3.05 20.57
CA ILE A 158 17.78 -3.96 20.95
C ILE A 158 18.99 -3.14 21.42
N LYS A 159 19.41 -2.11 20.70
CA LYS A 159 20.51 -1.24 21.12
C LYS A 159 20.27 -0.62 22.50
N LYS A 160 19.08 -0.07 22.72
CA LYS A 160 18.73 0.53 24.02
C LYS A 160 18.77 -0.49 25.17
N SER A 161 18.28 -1.70 24.96
CA SER A 161 18.30 -2.74 25.99
C SER A 161 19.73 -3.18 26.37
N VAL A 162 20.62 -3.30 25.37
CA VAL A 162 22.02 -3.65 25.59
C VAL A 162 22.76 -2.52 26.35
N THR A 163 22.52 -1.26 26.00
CA THR A 163 23.17 -0.13 26.69
C THR A 163 22.67 0.06 28.12
N SER A 164 21.39 -0.21 28.40
CA SER A 164 20.84 -0.13 29.78
C SER A 164 21.36 -1.25 30.68
N SER A 165 21.65 -2.43 30.13
CA SER A 165 22.21 -3.56 30.88
C SER A 165 23.68 -3.36 31.26
N SER A 166 24.44 -2.58 30.48
CA SER A 166 25.85 -2.27 30.78
C SER A 166 26.05 -1.16 31.81
N SER A 167 25.03 -0.33 32.09
CA SER A 167 25.09 0.76 33.08
C SER A 167 24.65 0.34 34.49
N SER A 168 24.13 -0.87 34.68
CA SER A 168 23.71 -1.41 36.00
C SER A 168 24.77 -2.33 36.66
N SER A 169 25.97 -2.41 36.11
CA SER A 169 27.07 -3.26 36.60
C SER A 169 28.27 -2.46 37.10
N SER A 170 28.04 -1.22 37.63
CA SER A 170 29.10 -0.39 38.25
C SER A 170 28.70 0.02 39.64
#